data_f7c5bd09be0fda3e228b13a6ed41d5ad
#
_entry.id   f7c5bd09be0fda3e228b13a6ed41d5ad
#
_cell.length_a   1.000
_cell.length_b   1.000
_cell.length_c   1.000
_cell.angle_alpha   90.00
_cell.angle_beta   90.00
_cell.angle_gamma   90.00
#
_symmetry.space_group_name_H-M   'P 1'
#
loop_
_entity.id
_entity.type
_entity.pdbx_description
1 polymer ?
#
loop_
_entity_poly.entity_id
_entity_poly.type
_entity_poly.pdbx_seq_one_letter_code
_entity_poly.pdbx_strand_id
1 'polypeptide(L)'
;MFGTTTKRFIAASFAALLAACGSAPVGPGFYRVERGDTLYKIARDNRQSVQSIARWNQISNPDAIEVGQVLRVAPPPGTTTSSSASVGTGSAGRSRPAPSAPSAPAAPAQSPVKPATSIALIWPAAGNVVRTFDGAKSKGIDIANSAGTAVNAAAPGVVVYAGNGLRGYGNLIILKHNADYLTAYAHNRALLVKEGQSVTQGQTIAEMGNTDSDRVALHFELRYGGRSIDPSRYLPAR
;
A
#
# COMPACT_ATOMS: atom_id res chain seq x y z
N MET A 1 -12.89 53.42 -70.01
CA MET A 1 -12.94 54.16 -68.74
C MET A 1 -13.06 53.11 -67.69
N PHE A 2 -12.00 52.93 -66.90
CA PHE A 2 -11.77 51.78 -65.96
C PHE A 2 -12.31 52.17 -64.57
N GLY A 3 -13.23 51.34 -64.03
CA GLY A 3 -13.73 51.47 -62.66
C GLY A 3 -13.16 50.35 -61.81
N THR A 4 -12.27 50.71 -60.92
CA THR A 4 -11.54 49.76 -59.99
C THR A 4 -12.41 49.53 -58.76
N THR A 5 -12.91 48.30 -58.60
CA THR A 5 -13.71 47.90 -57.43
C THR A 5 -12.74 47.31 -56.37
N THR A 6 -12.51 48.04 -55.27
CA THR A 6 -11.68 47.64 -54.15
C THR A 6 -12.45 46.69 -53.23
N LYS A 7 -12.11 45.41 -53.22
CA LYS A 7 -12.62 44.41 -52.26
C LYS A 7 -11.90 44.57 -50.94
N ARG A 8 -12.60 45.03 -49.90
CA ARG A 8 -12.09 45.02 -48.51
C ARG A 8 -12.24 43.63 -47.93
N PHE A 9 -11.11 42.95 -47.67
CA PHE A 9 -11.08 41.74 -46.89
C PHE A 9 -11.15 42.12 -45.42
N ILE A 10 -12.22 41.73 -44.72
CA ILE A 10 -12.33 41.76 -43.26
C ILE A 10 -11.73 40.48 -42.75
N ALA A 11 -10.51 40.55 -42.19
CA ALA A 11 -9.89 39.46 -41.47
C ALA A 11 -10.53 39.38 -40.06
N ALA A 12 -11.40 38.40 -39.88
CA ALA A 12 -11.92 38.08 -38.55
C ALA A 12 -10.83 37.28 -37.78
N SER A 13 -10.14 37.95 -36.88
CA SER A 13 -9.22 37.32 -35.95
C SER A 13 -10.04 36.56 -34.90
N PHE A 14 -10.06 35.23 -35.01
CA PHE A 14 -10.61 34.33 -34.00
C PHE A 14 -9.55 34.17 -32.91
N ALA A 15 -9.63 34.96 -31.86
CA ALA A 15 -8.82 34.78 -30.67
C ALA A 15 -9.35 33.55 -29.90
N ALA A 16 -8.69 32.37 -30.05
CA ALA A 16 -8.94 31.21 -29.24
C ALA A 16 -8.47 31.50 -27.82
N LEU A 17 -9.38 31.78 -26.90
CA LEU A 17 -9.11 31.72 -25.45
C LEU A 17 -8.88 30.27 -25.05
N LEU A 18 -7.63 29.88 -24.95
CA LEU A 18 -7.21 28.69 -24.22
C LEU A 18 -7.45 28.97 -22.72
N ALA A 19 -8.62 28.55 -22.23
CA ALA A 19 -8.87 28.46 -20.80
C ALA A 19 -7.93 27.39 -20.23
N ALA A 20 -6.79 27.82 -19.71
CA ALA A 20 -5.94 27.00 -18.88
C ALA A 20 -6.71 26.67 -17.60
N CYS A 21 -7.31 25.48 -17.52
CA CYS A 21 -7.79 24.90 -16.27
C CYS A 21 -6.58 24.57 -15.38
N GLY A 22 -5.92 25.58 -14.86
CA GLY A 22 -4.95 25.47 -13.80
C GLY A 22 -5.70 25.17 -12.51
N SER A 23 -5.65 23.92 -12.05
CA SER A 23 -6.15 23.58 -10.73
C SER A 23 -5.42 24.44 -9.70
N ALA A 24 -6.16 25.23 -8.91
CA ALA A 24 -5.58 26.07 -7.87
C ALA A 24 -4.68 25.23 -6.93
N PRO A 25 -3.52 25.74 -6.51
CA PRO A 25 -2.65 25.04 -5.59
C PRO A 25 -3.40 24.74 -4.28
N VAL A 26 -3.29 23.52 -3.80
CA VAL A 26 -3.87 23.12 -2.50
C VAL A 26 -2.98 23.65 -1.37
N GLY A 27 -3.62 24.08 -0.27
CA GLY A 27 -2.91 24.61 0.90
C GLY A 27 -2.01 23.56 1.57
N PRO A 28 -1.09 24.00 2.45
CA PRO A 28 -0.19 23.09 3.18
C PRO A 28 -1.01 22.07 4.00
N GLY A 29 -0.57 20.80 3.97
CA GLY A 29 -1.27 19.69 4.64
C GLY A 29 -2.44 19.08 3.85
N PHE A 30 -2.63 19.50 2.61
CA PHE A 30 -3.60 18.93 1.68
C PHE A 30 -2.91 18.48 0.40
N TYR A 31 -3.45 17.45 -0.25
CA TYR A 31 -2.97 16.88 -1.50
C TYR A 31 -4.13 16.70 -2.47
N ARG A 32 -3.94 17.04 -3.74
CA ARG A 32 -4.92 16.78 -4.80
C ARG A 32 -4.57 15.48 -5.50
N VAL A 33 -5.52 14.56 -5.52
CA VAL A 33 -5.35 13.25 -6.16
C VAL A 33 -5.13 13.42 -7.67
N GLU A 34 -4.06 12.84 -8.17
CA GLU A 34 -3.68 12.82 -9.58
C GLU A 34 -4.05 11.47 -10.22
N ARG A 35 -4.05 11.44 -11.55
CA ARG A 35 -4.32 10.20 -12.30
C ARG A 35 -3.24 9.15 -11.98
N GLY A 36 -3.68 7.97 -11.52
CA GLY A 36 -2.80 6.87 -11.13
C GLY A 36 -2.37 6.91 -9.67
N ASP A 37 -2.85 7.86 -8.87
CA ASP A 37 -2.63 7.84 -7.44
C ASP A 37 -3.50 6.78 -6.76
N THR A 38 -2.94 6.20 -5.72
CA THR A 38 -3.64 5.39 -4.74
C THR A 38 -3.51 6.05 -3.37
N LEU A 39 -4.47 5.83 -2.49
CA LEU A 39 -4.37 6.36 -1.12
C LEU A 39 -3.09 5.88 -0.43
N TYR A 40 -2.61 4.70 -0.81
CA TYR A 40 -1.36 4.13 -0.35
C TYR A 40 -0.13 4.94 -0.80
N LYS A 41 -0.05 5.29 -2.11
CA LYS A 41 1.03 6.12 -2.66
C LYS A 41 1.04 7.49 -1.99
N ILE A 42 -0.15 8.13 -1.89
CA ILE A 42 -0.31 9.44 -1.23
C ILE A 42 0.14 9.38 0.24
N ALA A 43 -0.24 8.33 0.97
CA ALA A 43 0.14 8.13 2.36
C ALA A 43 1.67 8.00 2.51
N ARG A 44 2.29 7.17 1.69
CA ARG A 44 3.75 6.99 1.67
C ARG A 44 4.49 8.30 1.39
N ASP A 45 4.11 9.02 0.34
CA ASP A 45 4.79 10.23 -0.10
C ASP A 45 4.65 11.36 0.94
N ASN A 46 3.59 11.35 1.72
CA ASN A 46 3.34 12.26 2.83
C ASN A 46 3.78 11.72 4.19
N ARG A 47 4.46 10.55 4.26
CA ARG A 47 4.91 9.90 5.51
C ARG A 47 3.79 9.64 6.52
N GLN A 48 2.61 9.34 6.02
CA GLN A 48 1.42 9.05 6.80
C GLN A 48 0.97 7.59 6.61
N SER A 49 0.13 7.08 7.50
CA SER A 49 -0.54 5.82 7.27
C SER A 49 -1.80 6.01 6.40
N VAL A 50 -2.14 5.03 5.59
CA VAL A 50 -3.40 5.00 4.82
C VAL A 50 -4.60 5.20 5.75
N GLN A 51 -4.57 4.57 6.92
CA GLN A 51 -5.62 4.67 7.94
C GLN A 51 -5.75 6.09 8.51
N SER A 52 -4.63 6.79 8.69
CA SER A 52 -4.66 8.19 9.14
C SER A 52 -5.31 9.08 8.11
N ILE A 53 -4.88 8.99 6.84
CA ILE A 53 -5.46 9.78 5.76
C ILE A 53 -6.94 9.43 5.57
N ALA A 54 -7.30 8.14 5.54
CA ALA A 54 -8.69 7.70 5.43
C ALA A 54 -9.57 8.29 6.55
N ARG A 55 -9.09 8.24 7.80
CA ARG A 55 -9.80 8.81 8.97
C ARG A 55 -9.97 10.33 8.87
N TRP A 56 -8.91 11.07 8.49
CA TRP A 56 -8.97 12.52 8.40
C TRP A 56 -9.88 13.03 7.28
N ASN A 57 -10.16 12.18 6.28
CA ASN A 57 -11.01 12.49 5.14
C ASN A 57 -12.32 11.71 5.13
N GLN A 58 -12.63 10.94 6.20
CA GLN A 58 -13.85 10.12 6.32
C GLN A 58 -14.03 9.14 5.15
N ILE A 59 -12.91 8.62 4.63
CA ILE A 59 -12.91 7.66 3.53
C ILE A 59 -13.12 6.26 4.10
N SER A 60 -14.28 5.69 3.85
CA SER A 60 -14.60 4.32 4.25
C SER A 60 -13.95 3.26 3.35
N ASN A 61 -13.76 3.59 2.07
CA ASN A 61 -13.10 2.73 1.09
C ASN A 61 -11.83 3.43 0.55
N PRO A 62 -10.63 2.99 0.95
CA PRO A 62 -9.36 3.57 0.50
C PRO A 62 -9.14 3.57 -1.02
N ASP A 63 -9.86 2.71 -1.74
CA ASP A 63 -9.76 2.58 -3.19
C ASP A 63 -10.74 3.49 -3.95
N ALA A 64 -11.65 4.15 -3.25
CA ALA A 64 -12.67 5.04 -3.85
C ALA A 64 -12.23 6.51 -3.87
N ILE A 65 -10.94 6.79 -4.06
CA ILE A 65 -10.46 8.15 -4.27
C ILE A 65 -10.57 8.53 -5.74
N GLU A 66 -10.97 9.79 -6.00
CA GLU A 66 -11.19 10.30 -7.35
C GLU A 66 -10.11 11.29 -7.76
N VAL A 67 -9.77 11.30 -9.06
CA VAL A 67 -8.84 12.28 -9.63
C VAL A 67 -9.40 13.69 -9.43
N GLY A 68 -8.59 14.59 -8.87
CA GLY A 68 -9.00 15.95 -8.51
C GLY A 68 -9.53 16.10 -7.10
N GLN A 69 -9.83 15.02 -6.39
CA GLN A 69 -10.23 15.06 -4.99
C GLN A 69 -9.10 15.65 -4.13
N VAL A 70 -9.45 16.51 -3.17
CA VAL A 70 -8.48 17.11 -2.24
C VAL A 70 -8.53 16.35 -0.93
N LEU A 71 -7.40 15.76 -0.55
CA LEU A 71 -7.23 14.96 0.67
C LEU A 71 -6.40 15.71 1.70
N ARG A 72 -6.82 15.67 2.95
CA ARG A 72 -5.97 16.08 4.07
C ARG A 72 -4.90 15.02 4.29
N VAL A 73 -3.64 15.43 4.20
CA VAL A 73 -2.47 14.54 4.36
C VAL A 73 -1.61 14.92 5.58
N ALA A 74 -2.06 15.89 6.38
CA ALA A 74 -1.43 16.26 7.65
C ALA A 74 -2.45 16.13 8.80
N PRO A 75 -1.98 15.83 10.04
CA PRO A 75 -2.86 15.73 11.20
C PRO A 75 -3.72 16.98 11.38
N PRO A 76 -5.00 16.86 11.76
CA PRO A 76 -5.81 18.02 12.15
C PRO A 76 -5.15 18.76 13.33
N PRO A 77 -5.20 20.10 13.38
CA PRO A 77 -4.74 20.84 14.54
C PRO A 77 -5.53 20.39 15.77
N GLY A 78 -4.83 19.96 16.83
CA GLY A 78 -5.43 19.45 18.08
C GLY A 78 -5.31 17.94 18.32
N THR A 79 -4.86 17.14 17.36
CA THR A 79 -4.50 15.74 17.61
C THR A 79 -3.01 15.65 17.92
N THR A 80 -2.66 15.64 19.20
CA THR A 80 -1.31 15.29 19.66
C THR A 80 -1.04 13.83 19.35
N THR A 81 -0.37 13.57 18.23
CA THR A 81 0.24 12.27 17.96
C THR A 81 1.48 12.19 18.84
N SER A 82 1.42 11.37 19.87
CA SER A 82 2.60 11.02 20.69
C SER A 82 3.59 10.26 19.79
N SER A 83 4.49 11.00 19.15
CA SER A 83 5.70 10.45 18.57
C SER A 83 6.75 10.50 19.67
N SER A 84 7.00 9.36 20.31
CA SER A 84 8.10 9.18 21.24
C SER A 84 9.42 9.24 20.48
N ALA A 85 10.02 10.42 20.45
CA ALA A 85 11.45 10.57 20.23
C ALA A 85 12.08 10.81 21.59
N SER A 86 12.68 9.79 22.18
CA SER A 86 13.50 9.91 23.36
C SER A 86 14.87 10.46 22.98
N VAL A 87 15.16 11.67 23.44
CA VAL A 87 16.54 12.13 23.64
C VAL A 87 16.70 12.35 25.14
N GLY A 88 17.58 11.56 25.74
CA GLY A 88 17.92 11.69 27.14
C GLY A 88 18.86 12.85 27.39
N THR A 89 18.69 13.47 28.54
CA THR A 89 19.81 14.00 29.36
C THR A 89 19.35 14.07 30.82
N GLY A 90 20.18 13.53 31.67
CA GLY A 90 19.90 13.25 33.07
C GLY A 90 19.80 14.47 33.98
N SER A 91 19.25 14.25 35.16
CA SER A 91 19.83 14.65 36.43
C SER A 91 19.07 14.03 37.60
N ALA A 92 19.84 13.71 38.62
CA ALA A 92 19.52 12.99 39.86
C ALA A 92 18.48 13.67 40.75
N GLY A 93 17.72 12.86 41.53
CA GLY A 93 17.09 13.38 42.73
C GLY A 93 15.93 12.58 43.30
N ARG A 94 16.24 11.70 44.27
CA ARG A 94 15.44 11.31 45.44
C ARG A 94 14.21 10.39 45.26
N SER A 95 14.42 9.20 45.78
CA SER A 95 13.47 8.13 46.08
C SER A 95 12.30 8.58 46.98
N ARG A 96 11.07 8.23 46.57
CA ARG A 96 9.91 8.08 47.42
C ARG A 96 9.13 6.84 46.98
N PRO A 97 8.73 5.92 47.91
CA PRO A 97 8.00 4.73 47.54
C PRO A 97 6.60 5.10 47.02
N ALA A 98 6.26 4.61 45.80
CA ALA A 98 4.92 4.72 45.27
C ALA A 98 4.12 3.45 45.64
N PRO A 99 2.82 3.60 45.96
CA PRO A 99 1.94 2.44 46.20
C PRO A 99 1.73 1.62 44.91
N SER A 100 1.65 0.30 45.08
CA SER A 100 1.39 -0.67 44.05
C SER A 100 0.14 -0.32 43.24
N ALA A 101 0.31 -0.08 41.94
CA ALA A 101 -0.79 0.07 41.00
C ALA A 101 -1.40 -1.33 40.74
N PRO A 102 -2.75 -1.43 40.62
CA PRO A 102 -3.39 -2.69 40.23
C PRO A 102 -3.00 -3.07 38.81
N SER A 103 -2.68 -4.34 38.63
CA SER A 103 -2.40 -4.95 37.31
C SER A 103 -3.51 -4.63 36.32
N ALA A 104 -3.16 -3.99 35.21
CA ALA A 104 -4.07 -3.80 34.10
C ALA A 104 -4.56 -5.16 33.59
N PRO A 105 -5.85 -5.32 33.26
CA PRO A 105 -6.35 -6.56 32.66
C PRO A 105 -5.61 -6.83 31.36
N ALA A 106 -5.13 -8.07 31.20
CA ALA A 106 -4.58 -8.54 29.93
C ALA A 106 -5.60 -8.30 28.83
N ALA A 107 -5.17 -7.64 27.74
CA ALA A 107 -6.00 -7.47 26.56
C ALA A 107 -6.50 -8.85 26.10
N PRO A 108 -7.80 -9.01 25.81
CA PRO A 108 -8.34 -10.31 25.39
C PRO A 108 -7.62 -10.76 24.12
N ALA A 109 -7.10 -11.99 24.16
CA ALA A 109 -6.58 -12.68 22.99
C ALA A 109 -7.68 -12.65 21.90
N GLN A 110 -7.44 -11.92 20.82
CA GLN A 110 -8.41 -11.78 19.75
C GLN A 110 -8.57 -13.13 19.08
N SER A 111 -9.74 -13.73 19.21
CA SER A 111 -10.13 -14.95 18.51
C SER A 111 -9.88 -14.78 17.01
N PRO A 112 -9.42 -15.83 16.30
CA PRO A 112 -9.18 -15.77 14.87
C PRO A 112 -10.48 -15.41 14.16
N VAL A 113 -10.52 -14.26 13.52
CA VAL A 113 -11.65 -13.83 12.69
C VAL A 113 -11.74 -14.78 11.51
N LYS A 114 -12.76 -15.65 11.52
CA LYS A 114 -13.06 -16.49 10.35
C LYS A 114 -13.70 -15.59 9.29
N PRO A 115 -13.09 -15.41 8.10
CA PRO A 115 -13.64 -14.56 7.06
C PRO A 115 -15.01 -15.06 6.59
N ALA A 116 -15.93 -14.15 6.33
CA ALA A 116 -17.26 -14.46 5.81
C ALA A 116 -17.26 -15.00 4.37
N THR A 117 -16.21 -14.69 3.61
CA THR A 117 -15.95 -15.17 2.25
C THR A 117 -14.58 -15.84 2.20
N SER A 118 -14.48 -17.06 1.69
CA SER A 118 -13.22 -17.76 1.50
C SER A 118 -12.59 -17.36 0.17
N ILE A 119 -11.27 -17.16 0.15
CA ILE A 119 -10.47 -17.04 -1.08
C ILE A 119 -9.80 -18.39 -1.36
N ALA A 120 -9.88 -18.88 -2.60
CA ALA A 120 -9.17 -20.07 -3.04
C ALA A 120 -7.78 -19.67 -3.58
N LEU A 121 -6.73 -20.07 -2.89
CA LEU A 121 -5.36 -19.80 -3.28
C LEU A 121 -4.70 -21.03 -3.91
N ILE A 122 -3.75 -20.81 -4.81
CA ILE A 122 -2.74 -21.78 -5.21
C ILE A 122 -1.40 -21.41 -4.60
N TRP A 123 -0.47 -22.36 -4.56
CA TRP A 123 0.89 -22.07 -4.13
C TRP A 123 1.55 -21.03 -5.04
N PRO A 124 2.10 -19.94 -4.47
CA PRO A 124 2.68 -18.85 -5.27
C PRO A 124 4.04 -19.20 -5.88
N ALA A 125 4.71 -20.22 -5.36
CA ALA A 125 6.00 -20.70 -5.90
C ALA A 125 6.22 -22.16 -5.56
N ALA A 126 7.04 -22.84 -6.35
CA ALA A 126 7.63 -24.12 -6.00
C ALA A 126 8.69 -23.92 -4.88
N GLY A 127 8.88 -24.94 -4.03
CA GLY A 127 9.90 -24.89 -2.97
C GLY A 127 9.37 -25.34 -1.62
N ASN A 128 10.25 -25.37 -0.60
CA ASN A 128 9.94 -25.80 0.75
C ASN A 128 9.58 -24.61 1.63
N VAL A 129 8.58 -24.75 2.50
CA VAL A 129 8.28 -23.75 3.53
C VAL A 129 9.35 -23.84 4.60
N VAL A 130 10.15 -22.76 4.75
CA VAL A 130 11.25 -22.65 5.70
C VAL A 130 10.93 -21.77 6.89
N ARG A 131 9.86 -20.99 6.81
CA ARG A 131 9.29 -20.22 7.91
C ARG A 131 7.78 -20.25 7.82
N THR A 132 7.12 -20.47 8.94
CA THR A 132 5.67 -20.47 9.06
C THR A 132 5.15 -19.13 9.60
N PHE A 133 3.86 -18.88 9.40
CA PHE A 133 3.18 -17.75 10.01
C PHE A 133 3.07 -17.94 11.53
N ASP A 134 3.41 -16.90 12.31
CA ASP A 134 3.22 -16.86 13.77
C ASP A 134 2.39 -15.66 14.25
N GLY A 135 2.04 -14.75 13.32
CA GLY A 135 1.25 -13.55 13.60
C GLY A 135 2.00 -12.43 14.33
N ALA A 136 3.18 -12.67 14.84
CA ALA A 136 3.99 -11.71 15.58
C ALA A 136 5.25 -11.31 14.82
N LYS A 137 6.20 -12.22 14.68
CA LYS A 137 7.50 -12.02 14.02
C LYS A 137 7.42 -12.33 12.52
N SER A 138 6.59 -13.30 12.13
CA SER A 138 6.32 -13.65 10.73
C SER A 138 4.87 -13.37 10.39
N LYS A 139 4.66 -12.45 9.47
CA LYS A 139 3.34 -12.06 8.97
C LYS A 139 2.87 -12.90 7.78
N GLY A 140 3.70 -13.87 7.37
CA GLY A 140 3.45 -14.74 6.24
C GLY A 140 4.24 -16.05 6.37
N ILE A 141 4.44 -16.71 5.24
CA ILE A 141 5.30 -17.89 5.11
C ILE A 141 6.47 -17.59 4.20
N ASP A 142 7.64 -18.21 4.46
CA ASP A 142 8.77 -18.13 3.56
C ASP A 142 8.91 -19.45 2.79
N ILE A 143 8.97 -19.35 1.47
CA ILE A 143 9.11 -20.48 0.55
C ILE A 143 10.50 -20.37 -0.09
N ALA A 144 11.40 -21.29 0.24
CA ALA A 144 12.76 -21.32 -0.28
C ALA A 144 12.88 -22.16 -1.55
N ASN A 145 13.60 -21.62 -2.53
CA ASN A 145 14.02 -22.29 -3.76
C ASN A 145 15.20 -21.49 -4.37
N SER A 146 15.61 -21.87 -5.58
CA SER A 146 16.67 -21.19 -6.32
C SER A 146 16.27 -19.77 -6.76
N ALA A 147 17.23 -18.87 -6.82
CA ALA A 147 17.02 -17.53 -7.38
C ALA A 147 16.52 -17.65 -8.84
N GLY A 148 15.50 -16.88 -9.18
CA GLY A 148 14.84 -16.95 -10.48
C GLY A 148 13.69 -17.95 -10.58
N THR A 149 13.39 -18.70 -9.53
CA THR A 149 12.16 -19.50 -9.50
C THR A 149 10.96 -18.59 -9.74
N ALA A 150 10.04 -19.01 -10.62
CA ALA A 150 8.84 -18.26 -10.93
C ALA A 150 7.97 -18.06 -9.69
N VAL A 151 7.55 -16.81 -9.49
CA VAL A 151 6.57 -16.42 -8.49
C VAL A 151 5.27 -16.10 -9.20
N ASN A 152 4.21 -16.82 -8.86
CA ASN A 152 2.92 -16.75 -9.52
C ASN A 152 1.85 -16.10 -8.64
N ALA A 153 0.88 -15.45 -9.25
CA ALA A 153 -0.29 -14.93 -8.56
C ALA A 153 -1.10 -16.06 -7.92
N ALA A 154 -1.22 -16.07 -6.60
CA ALA A 154 -1.92 -17.11 -5.85
C ALA A 154 -3.44 -17.12 -6.10
N ALA A 155 -4.01 -16.00 -6.53
CA ALA A 155 -5.39 -15.83 -6.96
C ALA A 155 -5.47 -14.72 -8.02
N PRO A 156 -6.57 -14.61 -8.80
CA PRO A 156 -6.74 -13.50 -9.72
C PRO A 156 -6.90 -12.18 -8.96
N GLY A 157 -6.45 -11.07 -9.56
CA GLY A 157 -6.53 -9.76 -8.90
C GLY A 157 -5.93 -8.63 -9.70
N VAL A 158 -5.76 -7.48 -9.04
CA VAL A 158 -5.13 -6.29 -9.59
C VAL A 158 -3.88 -5.96 -8.78
N VAL A 159 -2.80 -5.61 -9.45
CA VAL A 159 -1.55 -5.16 -8.82
C VAL A 159 -1.78 -3.78 -8.23
N VAL A 160 -1.80 -3.66 -6.90
CA VAL A 160 -1.95 -2.38 -6.20
C VAL A 160 -0.62 -1.79 -5.74
N TYR A 161 0.44 -2.59 -5.80
CA TYR A 161 1.80 -2.14 -5.56
C TYR A 161 2.80 -3.03 -6.30
N ALA A 162 3.81 -2.42 -6.94
CA ALA A 162 4.96 -3.10 -7.53
C ALA A 162 6.19 -2.19 -7.39
N GLY A 163 7.12 -2.53 -6.48
CA GLY A 163 8.28 -1.69 -6.20
C GLY A 163 9.09 -2.14 -4.99
N ASN A 164 10.08 -1.34 -4.60
CA ASN A 164 10.99 -1.62 -3.47
C ASN A 164 10.98 -0.52 -2.38
N GLY A 165 9.98 0.35 -2.38
CA GLY A 165 9.90 1.48 -1.45
C GLY A 165 9.49 1.09 -0.01
N LEU A 166 9.17 -0.17 0.26
CA LEU A 166 8.81 -0.66 1.58
C LEU A 166 9.99 -1.38 2.22
N ARG A 167 10.57 -0.75 3.25
CA ARG A 167 11.70 -1.30 3.98
C ARG A 167 11.37 -2.68 4.57
N GLY A 168 12.28 -3.65 4.44
CA GLY A 168 12.14 -5.01 4.95
C GLY A 168 11.40 -5.97 4.03
N TYR A 169 10.94 -5.51 2.83
CA TYR A 169 10.28 -6.36 1.83
C TYR A 169 11.09 -6.51 0.53
N GLY A 170 12.10 -5.66 0.32
CA GLY A 170 12.81 -5.62 -0.95
C GLY A 170 11.87 -5.37 -2.13
N ASN A 171 12.08 -6.05 -3.24
CA ASN A 171 11.17 -5.98 -4.39
C ASN A 171 9.85 -6.70 -4.05
N LEU A 172 8.78 -5.95 -3.95
CA LEU A 172 7.48 -6.36 -3.46
C LEU A 172 6.39 -6.17 -4.51
N ILE A 173 5.51 -7.16 -4.64
CA ILE A 173 4.22 -7.03 -5.31
C ILE A 173 3.13 -7.20 -4.27
N ILE A 174 2.07 -6.38 -4.35
CA ILE A 174 0.82 -6.58 -3.62
C ILE A 174 -0.31 -6.71 -4.64
N LEU A 175 -1.06 -7.82 -4.53
CA LEU A 175 -2.26 -8.05 -5.32
C LEU A 175 -3.51 -7.82 -4.46
N LYS A 176 -4.48 -7.11 -5.01
CA LYS A 176 -5.83 -6.98 -4.46
C LYS A 176 -6.75 -7.93 -5.19
N HIS A 177 -7.35 -8.84 -4.45
CA HIS A 177 -8.26 -9.86 -4.99
C HIS A 177 -9.73 -9.44 -4.91
N ASN A 178 -10.11 -8.77 -3.83
CA ASN A 178 -11.44 -8.21 -3.60
C ASN A 178 -11.38 -7.11 -2.52
N ALA A 179 -12.52 -6.73 -1.94
CA ALA A 179 -12.58 -5.68 -0.92
C ALA A 179 -11.75 -6.02 0.34
N ASP A 180 -11.64 -7.30 0.68
CA ASP A 180 -11.10 -7.76 1.96
C ASP A 180 -9.73 -8.40 1.84
N TYR A 181 -9.42 -9.07 0.70
CA TYR A 181 -8.23 -9.90 0.56
C TYR A 181 -7.14 -9.26 -0.28
N LEU A 182 -5.93 -9.28 0.29
CA LEU A 182 -4.69 -8.92 -0.39
C LEU A 182 -3.67 -10.06 -0.24
N THR A 183 -2.80 -10.24 -1.23
CA THR A 183 -1.58 -11.04 -1.07
C THR A 183 -0.34 -10.19 -1.34
N ALA A 184 0.75 -10.48 -0.64
CA ALA A 184 2.03 -9.81 -0.81
C ALA A 184 3.12 -10.85 -1.13
N TYR A 185 4.00 -10.47 -2.06
CA TYR A 185 5.08 -11.30 -2.60
C TYR A 185 6.38 -10.50 -2.50
N ALA A 186 7.24 -10.83 -1.54
CA ALA A 186 8.42 -10.04 -1.19
C ALA A 186 9.74 -10.76 -1.49
N HIS A 187 10.84 -10.00 -1.43
CA HIS A 187 12.23 -10.41 -1.67
C HIS A 187 12.51 -10.89 -3.11
N ASN A 188 11.69 -10.44 -4.08
CA ASN A 188 11.88 -10.83 -5.47
C ASN A 188 13.16 -10.23 -6.07
N ARG A 189 13.80 -10.93 -7.01
CA ARG A 189 14.90 -10.38 -7.80
C ARG A 189 14.41 -9.48 -8.93
N ALA A 190 13.27 -9.83 -9.53
CA ALA A 190 12.66 -9.10 -10.63
C ALA A 190 11.15 -9.07 -10.48
N LEU A 191 10.53 -7.95 -10.84
CA LEU A 191 9.09 -7.76 -10.92
C LEU A 191 8.69 -7.76 -12.40
N LEU A 192 7.72 -8.60 -12.77
CA LEU A 192 7.29 -8.82 -14.17
C LEU A 192 5.95 -8.14 -14.48
N VAL A 193 5.35 -7.51 -13.49
CA VAL A 193 4.07 -6.79 -13.60
C VAL A 193 4.20 -5.38 -13.04
N LYS A 194 3.24 -4.51 -13.38
CA LYS A 194 3.20 -3.09 -12.98
C LYS A 194 1.93 -2.80 -12.20
N GLU A 195 1.96 -1.75 -11.38
CA GLU A 195 0.76 -1.23 -10.70
C GLU A 195 -0.38 -0.97 -11.69
N GLY A 196 -1.61 -1.32 -11.29
CA GLY A 196 -2.81 -1.22 -12.09
C GLY A 196 -3.05 -2.39 -13.05
N GLN A 197 -2.10 -3.31 -13.21
CA GLN A 197 -2.25 -4.48 -14.08
C GLN A 197 -3.15 -5.54 -13.44
N SER A 198 -4.11 -6.07 -14.20
CA SER A 198 -4.88 -7.25 -13.82
C SER A 198 -4.07 -8.51 -14.09
N VAL A 199 -4.15 -9.47 -13.18
CA VAL A 199 -3.47 -10.77 -13.28
C VAL A 199 -4.45 -11.91 -13.03
N THR A 200 -4.22 -13.04 -13.70
CA THR A 200 -4.96 -14.27 -13.48
C THR A 200 -4.24 -15.17 -12.47
N GLN A 201 -4.98 -16.08 -11.82
CA GLN A 201 -4.38 -17.08 -10.95
C GLN A 201 -3.37 -17.93 -11.73
N GLY A 202 -2.19 -18.17 -11.15
CA GLY A 202 -1.11 -18.93 -11.80
C GLY A 202 -0.26 -18.12 -12.76
N GLN A 203 -0.62 -16.89 -13.09
CA GLN A 203 0.22 -16.00 -13.91
C GLN A 203 1.52 -15.67 -13.19
N THR A 204 2.65 -15.82 -13.88
CA THR A 204 3.95 -15.39 -13.33
C THR A 204 4.00 -13.87 -13.21
N ILE A 205 4.29 -13.39 -12.01
CA ILE A 205 4.30 -11.96 -11.66
C ILE A 205 5.68 -11.46 -11.24
N ALA A 206 6.54 -12.36 -10.76
CA ALA A 206 7.90 -12.04 -10.32
C ALA A 206 8.82 -13.25 -10.43
N GLU A 207 10.08 -13.02 -10.11
CA GLU A 207 11.09 -14.05 -9.95
C GLU A 207 11.66 -13.99 -8.54
N MET A 208 11.75 -15.15 -7.88
CA MET A 208 12.29 -15.29 -6.52
C MET A 208 13.72 -14.76 -6.43
N GLY A 209 14.00 -14.05 -5.34
CA GLY A 209 15.31 -13.50 -5.07
C GLY A 209 15.61 -13.41 -3.58
N ASN A 210 16.48 -12.46 -3.23
CA ASN A 210 16.87 -12.18 -1.86
C ASN A 210 17.00 -10.67 -1.58
N THR A 211 16.28 -9.84 -2.32
CA THR A 211 16.34 -8.38 -2.10
C THR A 211 15.87 -8.05 -0.69
N ASP A 212 16.68 -7.28 0.06
CA ASP A 212 16.46 -6.91 1.47
C ASP A 212 16.31 -8.15 2.40
N SER A 213 16.95 -9.29 2.05
CA SER A 213 16.95 -10.55 2.78
C SER A 213 18.32 -11.24 2.70
N ASP A 214 18.67 -12.01 3.73
CA ASP A 214 19.93 -12.78 3.83
C ASP A 214 19.88 -14.13 3.08
N ARG A 215 18.70 -14.54 2.60
CA ARG A 215 18.49 -15.82 1.92
C ARG A 215 17.57 -15.67 0.71
N VAL A 216 17.73 -16.59 -0.25
CA VAL A 216 16.81 -16.69 -1.39
C VAL A 216 15.52 -17.39 -0.93
N ALA A 217 14.45 -16.63 -0.81
CA ALA A 217 13.13 -17.14 -0.46
C ALA A 217 12.05 -16.12 -0.84
N LEU A 218 10.89 -16.60 -1.23
CA LEU A 218 9.70 -15.77 -1.34
C LEU A 218 9.08 -15.63 0.05
N HIS A 219 8.93 -14.39 0.54
CA HIS A 219 8.03 -14.12 1.65
C HIS A 219 6.63 -13.85 1.12
N PHE A 220 5.68 -14.72 1.50
CA PHE A 220 4.29 -14.68 1.03
C PHE A 220 3.34 -14.38 2.18
N GLU A 221 2.58 -13.29 2.07
CA GLU A 221 1.55 -12.91 3.04
C GLU A 221 0.15 -13.01 2.44
N LEU A 222 -0.82 -13.43 3.26
CA LEU A 222 -2.24 -13.26 3.03
C LEU A 222 -2.78 -12.26 4.05
N ARG A 223 -3.54 -11.28 3.59
CA ARG A 223 -4.16 -10.27 4.45
C ARG A 223 -5.68 -10.26 4.25
N TYR A 224 -6.40 -10.14 5.36
CA TYR A 224 -7.85 -9.97 5.41
C TYR A 224 -8.19 -8.72 6.20
N GLY A 225 -8.95 -7.78 5.61
CA GLY A 225 -9.29 -6.51 6.25
C GLY A 225 -8.04 -5.72 6.72
N GLY A 226 -6.94 -5.80 5.96
CA GLY A 226 -5.66 -5.16 6.28
C GLY A 226 -4.80 -5.89 7.32
N ARG A 227 -5.26 -6.99 7.92
CA ARG A 227 -4.52 -7.80 8.90
C ARG A 227 -3.91 -9.03 8.25
N SER A 228 -2.67 -9.35 8.57
CA SER A 228 -2.04 -10.60 8.14
C SER A 228 -2.71 -11.79 8.84
N ILE A 229 -3.04 -12.81 8.05
CA ILE A 229 -3.61 -14.07 8.49
C ILE A 229 -2.78 -15.23 7.94
N ASP A 230 -2.89 -16.41 8.56
CA ASP A 230 -2.12 -17.58 8.19
C ASP A 230 -2.46 -18.07 6.77
N PRO A 231 -1.53 -17.93 5.78
CA PRO A 231 -1.79 -18.33 4.41
C PRO A 231 -1.98 -19.85 4.25
N SER A 232 -1.36 -20.66 5.13
CA SER A 232 -1.39 -22.12 5.03
C SER A 232 -2.79 -22.72 5.14
N ARG A 233 -3.73 -21.98 5.75
CA ARG A 233 -5.15 -22.37 5.87
C ARG A 233 -5.94 -22.21 4.58
N TYR A 234 -5.38 -21.51 3.60
CA TYR A 234 -6.04 -21.15 2.34
C TYR A 234 -5.34 -21.78 1.13
N LEU A 235 -4.14 -22.33 1.34
CA LEU A 235 -3.38 -23.05 0.34
C LEU A 235 -3.78 -24.53 0.31
N PRO A 236 -3.74 -25.21 -0.85
CA PRO A 236 -3.97 -26.64 -0.93
C PRO A 236 -2.91 -27.42 -0.17
N ALA A 237 -3.24 -28.62 0.29
CA ALA A 237 -2.26 -29.52 0.87
C ALA A 237 -1.12 -29.83 -0.11
N ARG A 238 0.08 -29.94 0.42
CA ARG A 238 1.28 -30.39 -0.32
C ARG A 238 1.64 -31.79 0.12
#